data_46071c551fd6c5879a3c22149df7c5bb
#
_entry.id   46071c551fd6c5879a3c22149df7c5bb
#
_cell.length_a   1.000
_cell.length_b   1.000
_cell.length_c   1.000
_cell.angle_alpha   90.00
_cell.angle_beta   90.00
_cell.angle_gamma   90.00
#
_symmetry.space_group_name_H-M   'P 1'
#
loop_
_entity.id
_entity.type
_entity.pdbx_description
1 polymer ?
#
loop_
_entity_poly.entity_id
_entity_poly.type
_entity_poly.pdbx_seq_one_letter_code
_entity_poly.pdbx_strand_id
1 'polypeptide(L)'
;IVTVAGKGMVGVHGIAARTFVAVDCERLSVSTIFQASSESSIGFTLPEGESERAVKSLRAAFRDELELGLIDNVTARPGMAVVAVVGDGMAGAPGIASRVFSALSAGGINVVAIAQGSSERNISFAVTTDQATEAARRVHSAFQLSKIGGGRAPTAPRTDVVLLGFGRVGRALADQIGAANGGGQVRVVGLLDRSGYIFEPRGISRRRLTELAREKDGGELLAALGGRPAHAAEALAVMAGHAVSRPVVVDVTSEETGDLLRAALGNGFDVVLANKKPLAGSWESYAALVSSPALGTRQVKYEATVGAGLPVIDTYHKLVETGDRVLRIDGCVSGTLMYVVSAVSEGRPFSQEVREAVDLGYAEPDPRDDL
;
A
#
# COMPACT_ATOMS: atom_id res chain seq x y z
N ILE A 1 -10.44 7.93 22.20
CA ILE A 1 -9.50 8.58 23.15
C ILE A 1 -10.26 9.65 23.93
N VAL A 2 -10.14 9.64 25.25
CA VAL A 2 -10.63 10.70 26.14
C VAL A 2 -9.44 11.50 26.65
N THR A 3 -9.58 12.83 26.69
CA THR A 3 -8.50 13.73 27.12
C THR A 3 -9.04 14.76 28.09
N VAL A 4 -8.35 14.93 29.21
CA VAL A 4 -8.49 16.05 30.16
C VAL A 4 -7.30 16.97 29.90
N ALA A 5 -7.54 18.23 29.58
CA ALA A 5 -6.48 19.18 29.26
C ALA A 5 -6.74 20.55 29.89
N GLY A 6 -5.68 21.17 30.42
CA GLY A 6 -5.74 22.50 30.98
C GLY A 6 -4.38 22.96 31.51
N LYS A 7 -4.07 24.23 31.31
CA LYS A 7 -2.81 24.84 31.79
C LYS A 7 -2.72 24.87 33.31
N GLY A 8 -3.87 24.93 34.00
CA GLY A 8 -3.93 24.90 35.45
C GLY A 8 -3.70 23.52 36.08
N MET A 9 -3.47 22.48 35.27
CA MET A 9 -3.10 21.14 35.78
C MET A 9 -1.62 21.04 36.16
N VAL A 10 -0.77 21.90 35.63
CA VAL A 10 0.68 21.85 35.79
C VAL A 10 1.07 22.04 37.26
N GLY A 11 1.78 21.06 37.82
CA GLY A 11 2.23 21.10 39.23
C GLY A 11 1.12 20.88 40.26
N VAL A 12 -0.12 20.57 39.84
CA VAL A 12 -1.22 20.32 40.78
C VAL A 12 -1.29 18.84 41.13
N HIS A 13 -1.14 18.56 42.41
CA HIS A 13 -1.18 17.19 42.94
C HIS A 13 -2.58 16.57 42.83
N GLY A 14 -2.62 15.28 42.46
CA GLY A 14 -3.84 14.49 42.54
C GLY A 14 -4.74 14.55 41.29
N ILE A 15 -4.43 15.34 40.26
CA ILE A 15 -5.22 15.41 39.03
C ILE A 15 -5.34 14.02 38.37
N ALA A 16 -4.22 13.30 38.24
CA ALA A 16 -4.23 11.94 37.65
C ALA A 16 -5.08 10.99 38.52
N ALA A 17 -4.93 11.02 39.82
CA ALA A 17 -5.73 10.21 40.74
C ALA A 17 -7.24 10.47 40.56
N ARG A 18 -7.65 11.74 40.59
CA ARG A 18 -9.06 12.15 40.41
C ARG A 18 -9.59 11.74 39.04
N THR A 19 -8.78 11.87 38.00
CA THR A 19 -9.14 11.42 36.62
C THR A 19 -9.50 9.94 36.64
N PHE A 20 -8.64 9.08 37.18
CA PHE A 20 -8.89 7.64 37.14
C PHE A 20 -9.92 7.18 38.18
N VAL A 21 -10.08 7.85 39.32
CA VAL A 21 -11.20 7.59 40.23
C VAL A 21 -12.53 7.90 39.56
N ALA A 22 -12.65 9.01 38.85
CA ALA A 22 -13.88 9.34 38.12
C ALA A 22 -14.23 8.30 37.03
N VAL A 23 -13.23 7.74 36.38
CA VAL A 23 -13.40 6.67 35.38
C VAL A 23 -13.78 5.34 36.04
N ASP A 24 -13.16 5.01 37.17
CA ASP A 24 -13.42 3.79 37.92
C ASP A 24 -14.83 3.78 38.53
N CYS A 25 -15.35 4.91 39.00
CA CYS A 25 -16.72 5.06 39.49
C CYS A 25 -17.76 4.63 38.43
N GLU A 26 -17.46 4.79 37.15
CA GLU A 26 -18.27 4.34 36.05
C GLU A 26 -17.96 2.88 35.64
N ARG A 27 -17.03 2.20 36.30
CA ARG A 27 -16.55 0.85 35.98
C ARG A 27 -16.04 0.74 34.55
N LEU A 28 -15.31 1.75 34.08
CA LEU A 28 -14.74 1.77 32.73
C LEU A 28 -13.30 1.28 32.76
N SER A 29 -12.94 0.42 31.80
CA SER A 29 -11.60 -0.13 31.69
C SER A 29 -10.72 0.67 30.75
N VAL A 30 -9.61 1.23 31.28
CA VAL A 30 -8.63 1.99 30.50
C VAL A 30 -7.59 1.05 29.91
N SER A 31 -7.38 1.13 28.60
CA SER A 31 -6.42 0.27 27.90
C SER A 31 -5.03 0.89 27.77
N THR A 32 -4.93 2.18 27.52
CA THR A 32 -3.67 2.89 27.34
C THR A 32 -3.77 4.29 27.92
N ILE A 33 -2.71 4.77 28.56
CA ILE A 33 -2.63 6.10 29.17
C ILE A 33 -1.50 6.87 28.49
N PHE A 34 -1.76 8.14 28.17
CA PHE A 34 -0.77 9.07 27.62
C PHE A 34 -0.75 10.32 28.48
N GLN A 35 0.43 10.76 28.83
CA GLN A 35 0.60 12.03 29.57
C GLN A 35 1.75 12.80 28.94
N ALA A 36 1.51 14.08 28.64
CA ALA A 36 2.58 14.96 28.18
C ALA A 36 3.50 15.31 29.34
N SER A 37 4.79 15.47 29.09
CA SER A 37 5.79 15.87 30.06
C SER A 37 5.52 17.26 30.66
N SER A 38 4.70 18.08 30.01
CA SER A 38 4.21 19.36 30.52
C SER A 38 3.14 19.25 31.61
N GLU A 39 2.67 18.05 31.93
CA GLU A 39 1.56 17.79 32.87
C GLU A 39 0.25 18.52 32.52
N SER A 40 0.18 19.17 31.37
CA SER A 40 -0.97 19.96 30.91
C SER A 40 -2.11 19.12 30.33
N SER A 41 -1.90 17.82 30.14
CA SER A 41 -2.95 16.93 29.61
C SER A 41 -2.74 15.48 30.04
N ILE A 42 -3.84 14.79 30.30
CA ILE A 42 -3.91 13.34 30.52
C ILE A 42 -4.90 12.79 29.53
N GLY A 43 -4.44 11.87 28.66
CA GLY A 43 -5.26 11.15 27.69
C GLY A 43 -5.28 9.66 27.99
N PHE A 44 -6.36 8.99 27.64
CA PHE A 44 -6.46 7.54 27.77
C PHE A 44 -7.45 6.96 26.76
N THR A 45 -7.35 5.66 26.52
CA THR A 45 -8.23 4.94 25.59
C THR A 45 -9.24 4.08 26.35
N LEU A 46 -10.45 4.06 25.80
CA LEU A 46 -11.58 3.24 26.23
C LEU A 46 -12.17 2.51 25.01
N PRO A 47 -12.93 1.42 25.21
CA PRO A 47 -13.77 0.85 24.18
C PRO A 47 -14.70 1.90 23.57
N GLU A 48 -14.97 1.77 22.26
CA GLU A 48 -15.91 2.67 21.58
C GLU A 48 -17.31 2.52 22.19
N GLY A 49 -18.00 3.62 22.38
CA GLY A 49 -19.32 3.65 23.06
C GLY A 49 -19.24 3.97 24.56
N GLU A 50 -18.08 3.88 25.19
CA GLU A 50 -17.92 4.23 26.64
C GLU A 50 -17.42 5.66 26.85
N SER A 51 -17.00 6.34 25.83
CA SER A 51 -16.36 7.67 25.91
C SER A 51 -17.29 8.76 26.44
N GLU A 52 -18.58 8.73 26.12
CA GLU A 52 -19.55 9.73 26.60
C GLU A 52 -19.77 9.64 28.11
N ARG A 53 -19.83 8.41 28.65
CA ARG A 53 -19.95 8.18 30.11
C ARG A 53 -18.71 8.68 30.83
N ALA A 54 -17.53 8.40 30.29
CA ALA A 54 -16.26 8.90 30.82
C ALA A 54 -16.21 10.43 30.85
N VAL A 55 -16.55 11.07 29.73
CA VAL A 55 -16.56 12.55 29.63
C VAL A 55 -17.55 13.17 30.65
N LYS A 56 -18.75 12.58 30.78
CA LYS A 56 -19.75 13.06 31.75
C LYS A 56 -19.23 12.96 33.21
N SER A 57 -18.65 11.85 33.59
CA SER A 57 -18.09 11.63 34.92
C SER A 57 -16.93 12.56 35.20
N LEU A 58 -16.02 12.72 34.24
CA LEU A 58 -14.89 13.63 34.36
C LEU A 58 -15.30 15.10 34.48
N ARG A 59 -16.29 15.55 33.70
CA ARG A 59 -16.81 16.91 33.82
C ARG A 59 -17.49 17.16 35.15
N ALA A 60 -18.11 16.15 35.72
CA ALA A 60 -18.66 16.26 37.09
C ALA A 60 -17.55 16.32 38.15
N ALA A 61 -16.52 15.50 38.02
CA ALA A 61 -15.37 15.43 38.92
C ALA A 61 -14.49 16.69 38.90
N PHE A 62 -14.45 17.39 37.75
CA PHE A 62 -13.62 18.61 37.56
C PHE A 62 -14.48 19.85 37.29
N ARG A 63 -15.70 19.90 37.84
CA ARG A 63 -16.61 21.02 37.61
C ARG A 63 -15.99 22.36 38.02
N ASP A 64 -15.44 22.45 39.20
CA ASP A 64 -14.91 23.71 39.75
C ASP A 64 -13.69 24.17 38.92
N GLU A 65 -12.82 23.25 38.55
CA GLU A 65 -11.65 23.56 37.72
C GLU A 65 -12.02 23.99 36.30
N LEU A 66 -13.10 23.44 35.71
CA LEU A 66 -13.64 23.88 34.44
C LEU A 66 -14.25 25.27 34.53
N GLU A 67 -15.02 25.58 35.61
CA GLU A 67 -15.61 26.88 35.82
C GLU A 67 -14.56 27.97 36.09
N LEU A 68 -13.47 27.62 36.80
CA LEU A 68 -12.34 28.51 37.06
C LEU A 68 -11.34 28.61 35.88
N GLY A 69 -11.52 27.85 34.80
CA GLY A 69 -10.61 27.85 33.67
C GLY A 69 -9.23 27.23 33.95
N LEU A 70 -9.11 26.42 35.02
CA LEU A 70 -7.91 25.66 35.32
C LEU A 70 -7.77 24.41 34.45
N ILE A 71 -8.91 23.81 34.13
CA ILE A 71 -9.03 22.78 33.08
C ILE A 71 -9.75 23.43 31.91
N ASP A 72 -9.11 23.40 30.74
CA ASP A 72 -9.65 24.03 29.53
C ASP A 72 -10.80 23.20 28.94
N ASN A 73 -10.63 21.87 28.90
CA ASN A 73 -11.64 20.98 28.37
C ASN A 73 -11.48 19.51 28.80
N VAL A 74 -12.62 18.79 28.68
CA VAL A 74 -12.66 17.33 28.70
C VAL A 74 -13.34 16.89 27.41
N THR A 75 -12.60 16.20 26.55
CA THR A 75 -13.04 15.83 25.21
C THR A 75 -12.91 14.35 24.96
N ALA A 76 -13.75 13.84 24.03
CA ALA A 76 -13.60 12.50 23.46
C ALA A 76 -13.34 12.62 21.95
N ARG A 77 -12.43 11.82 21.45
CA ARG A 77 -12.14 11.63 20.04
C ARG A 77 -12.47 10.19 19.66
N PRO A 78 -13.62 9.93 19.01
CA PRO A 78 -14.00 8.60 18.52
C PRO A 78 -13.21 8.19 17.28
N GLY A 79 -13.45 6.99 16.76
CA GLY A 79 -12.86 6.51 15.52
C GLY A 79 -11.34 6.32 15.59
N MET A 80 -10.82 5.94 16.74
CA MET A 80 -9.40 5.72 16.98
C MET A 80 -9.11 4.23 17.23
N ALA A 81 -7.99 3.75 16.71
CA ALA A 81 -7.48 2.41 16.98
C ALA A 81 -6.09 2.47 17.61
N VAL A 82 -5.83 1.60 18.57
CA VAL A 82 -4.51 1.43 19.17
C VAL A 82 -3.79 0.26 18.51
N VAL A 83 -2.59 0.51 18.03
CA VAL A 83 -1.68 -0.49 17.50
C VAL A 83 -0.49 -0.62 18.46
N ALA A 84 -0.16 -1.85 18.85
CA ALA A 84 0.97 -2.12 19.74
C ALA A 84 2.03 -2.96 19.03
N VAL A 85 3.27 -2.53 19.11
CA VAL A 85 4.46 -3.30 18.73
C VAL A 85 5.03 -3.91 19.99
N VAL A 86 5.08 -5.24 20.06
CA VAL A 86 5.51 -5.97 21.25
C VAL A 86 6.63 -6.94 20.87
N GLY A 87 7.71 -6.95 21.63
CA GLY A 87 8.81 -7.88 21.40
C GLY A 87 9.86 -7.87 22.51
N ASP A 88 10.31 -9.05 22.94
CA ASP A 88 11.33 -9.17 23.98
C ASP A 88 12.69 -8.59 23.55
N GLY A 89 13.03 -8.66 22.28
CA GLY A 89 14.27 -8.09 21.71
C GLY A 89 14.24 -6.58 21.49
N MET A 90 13.22 -5.86 21.97
CA MET A 90 13.13 -4.40 21.84
C MET A 90 13.87 -3.68 22.97
N ALA A 91 13.90 -4.28 24.16
CA ALA A 91 14.51 -3.69 25.35
C ALA A 91 16.02 -3.44 25.15
N GLY A 92 16.48 -2.22 25.38
CA GLY A 92 17.86 -1.79 25.21
C GLY A 92 18.34 -1.74 23.75
N ALA A 93 17.47 -1.94 22.76
CA ALA A 93 17.83 -1.92 21.34
C ALA A 93 17.59 -0.50 20.76
N PRO A 94 18.64 0.26 20.42
CA PRO A 94 18.48 1.60 19.86
C PRO A 94 17.84 1.55 18.46
N GLY A 95 17.05 2.59 18.14
CA GLY A 95 16.44 2.75 16.82
C GLY A 95 15.11 2.05 16.59
N ILE A 96 14.59 1.29 17.55
CA ILE A 96 13.28 0.60 17.41
C ILE A 96 12.15 1.62 17.17
N ALA A 97 12.04 2.64 18.03
CA ALA A 97 11.03 3.69 17.87
C ALA A 97 11.16 4.45 16.53
N SER A 98 12.39 4.80 16.14
CA SER A 98 12.67 5.41 14.84
C SER A 98 12.14 4.56 13.70
N ARG A 99 12.37 3.26 13.75
CA ARG A 99 11.93 2.30 12.72
C ARG A 99 10.41 2.19 12.65
N VAL A 100 9.71 2.18 13.80
CA VAL A 100 8.24 2.21 13.86
C VAL A 100 7.72 3.47 13.18
N PHE A 101 8.16 4.65 13.63
CA PHE A 101 7.61 5.91 13.16
C PHE A 101 8.03 6.25 11.73
N SER A 102 9.22 5.84 11.28
CA SER A 102 9.61 5.94 9.88
C SER A 102 8.72 5.09 8.96
N ALA A 103 8.34 3.89 9.39
CA ALA A 103 7.43 3.04 8.61
C ALA A 103 6.02 3.65 8.50
N LEU A 104 5.52 4.29 9.54
CA LEU A 104 4.24 4.99 9.55
C LEU A 104 4.30 6.27 8.70
N SER A 105 5.35 7.08 8.86
CA SER A 105 5.57 8.29 8.08
C SER A 105 5.66 8.02 6.58
N ALA A 106 6.39 6.98 6.18
CA ALA A 106 6.46 6.54 4.78
C ALA A 106 5.11 6.08 4.22
N GLY A 107 4.11 5.84 5.07
CA GLY A 107 2.72 5.55 4.72
C GLY A 107 1.80 6.75 4.77
N GLY A 108 2.28 7.93 5.10
CA GLY A 108 1.42 9.10 5.34
C GLY A 108 0.50 8.94 6.54
N ILE A 109 0.83 8.03 7.47
CA ILE A 109 -0.01 7.73 8.64
C ILE A 109 0.31 8.67 9.77
N ASN A 110 -0.68 9.46 10.20
CA ASN A 110 -0.54 10.36 11.34
C ASN A 110 -0.74 9.62 12.66
N VAL A 111 0.21 9.75 13.57
CA VAL A 111 0.13 9.21 14.93
C VAL A 111 -0.44 10.26 15.87
N VAL A 112 -1.56 9.92 16.52
CA VAL A 112 -2.31 10.85 17.39
C VAL A 112 -1.80 10.84 18.83
N ALA A 113 -1.40 9.66 19.31
CA ALA A 113 -0.85 9.48 20.65
C ALA A 113 0.14 8.32 20.67
N ILE A 114 1.10 8.39 21.61
CA ILE A 114 2.15 7.39 21.78
C ILE A 114 2.26 7.05 23.27
N ALA A 115 2.36 5.76 23.56
CA ALA A 115 2.69 5.27 24.89
C ALA A 115 3.78 4.20 24.79
N GLN A 116 4.83 4.34 25.58
CA GLN A 116 5.88 3.34 25.70
C GLN A 116 6.08 3.00 27.19
N GLY A 117 6.03 1.72 27.52
CA GLY A 117 6.29 1.28 28.88
C GLY A 117 7.78 1.32 29.21
N SER A 118 8.11 1.52 30.50
CA SER A 118 9.50 1.53 31.01
C SER A 118 10.25 0.21 30.81
N SER A 119 9.54 -0.88 30.50
CA SER A 119 10.14 -2.17 30.14
C SER A 119 10.76 -2.17 28.73
N GLU A 120 10.49 -1.12 27.92
CA GLU A 120 10.91 -1.01 26.52
C GLU A 120 10.49 -2.18 25.62
N ARG A 121 9.60 -3.06 26.11
CA ARG A 121 9.13 -4.24 25.39
C ARG A 121 7.91 -3.98 24.52
N ASN A 122 7.31 -2.79 24.62
CA ASN A 122 6.17 -2.39 23.82
C ASN A 122 6.23 -0.91 23.45
N ILE A 123 5.75 -0.60 22.25
CA ILE A 123 5.44 0.75 21.80
C ILE A 123 4.00 0.71 21.32
N SER A 124 3.10 1.45 21.99
CA SER A 124 1.70 1.58 21.59
C SER A 124 1.49 2.96 20.97
N PHE A 125 0.73 3.03 19.91
CA PHE A 125 0.38 4.30 19.27
C PHE A 125 -1.06 4.27 18.78
N ALA A 126 -1.71 5.43 18.77
CA ALA A 126 -3.06 5.59 18.28
C ALA A 126 -3.08 6.23 16.90
N VAL A 127 -3.86 5.66 16.01
CA VAL A 127 -4.15 6.14 14.65
C VAL A 127 -5.66 6.16 14.43
N THR A 128 -6.14 6.73 13.34
CA THR A 128 -7.54 6.61 12.97
C THR A 128 -7.88 5.18 12.57
N THR A 129 -9.12 4.76 12.81
CA THR A 129 -9.55 3.35 12.59
C THR A 129 -9.37 2.91 11.14
N ASP A 130 -9.61 3.81 10.17
CA ASP A 130 -9.40 3.56 8.74
C ASP A 130 -7.92 3.29 8.39
N GLN A 131 -6.98 3.87 9.12
CA GLN A 131 -5.53 3.69 8.93
C GLN A 131 -4.93 2.52 9.72
N ALA A 132 -5.68 1.91 10.64
CA ALA A 132 -5.14 0.92 11.59
C ALA A 132 -4.54 -0.32 10.89
N THR A 133 -5.22 -0.86 9.88
CA THR A 133 -4.75 -2.04 9.13
C THR A 133 -3.47 -1.73 8.36
N GLU A 134 -3.40 -0.56 7.72
CA GLU A 134 -2.20 -0.14 7.00
C GLU A 134 -1.04 0.13 7.96
N ALA A 135 -1.31 0.77 9.10
CA ALA A 135 -0.31 1.00 10.15
C ALA A 135 0.30 -0.32 10.64
N ALA A 136 -0.55 -1.29 10.99
CA ALA A 136 -0.10 -2.61 11.44
C ALA A 136 0.74 -3.31 10.35
N ARG A 137 0.31 -3.28 9.10
CA ARG A 137 1.01 -3.90 7.98
C ARG A 137 2.39 -3.27 7.74
N ARG A 138 2.50 -1.94 7.78
CA ARG A 138 3.76 -1.23 7.59
C ARG A 138 4.77 -1.51 8.68
N VAL A 139 4.32 -1.49 9.92
CA VAL A 139 5.16 -1.86 11.07
C VAL A 139 5.57 -3.32 10.98
N HIS A 140 4.64 -4.23 10.71
CA HIS A 140 4.92 -5.65 10.52
C HIS A 140 5.97 -5.90 9.42
N SER A 141 5.86 -5.20 8.29
CA SER A 141 6.82 -5.26 7.19
C SER A 141 8.18 -4.68 7.58
N ALA A 142 8.21 -3.53 8.28
CA ALA A 142 9.44 -2.90 8.71
C ALA A 142 10.25 -3.79 9.67
N PHE A 143 9.59 -4.54 10.53
CA PHE A 143 10.24 -5.49 11.47
C PHE A 143 10.37 -6.90 10.89
N GLN A 144 9.89 -7.15 9.67
CA GLN A 144 9.95 -8.44 9.00
C GLN A 144 9.36 -9.59 9.85
N LEU A 145 8.27 -9.31 10.57
CA LEU A 145 7.65 -10.25 11.51
C LEU A 145 7.08 -11.51 10.84
N SER A 146 6.92 -11.52 9.52
CA SER A 146 6.59 -12.73 8.73
C SER A 146 7.61 -13.87 8.83
N LYS A 147 8.75 -13.61 9.52
CA LYS A 147 9.87 -14.54 9.69
C LYS A 147 9.97 -15.17 11.08
N ILE A 148 9.02 -14.95 11.98
CA ILE A 148 8.99 -15.65 13.26
C ILE A 148 8.64 -17.11 12.99
N GLY A 149 9.65 -17.92 12.74
CA GLY A 149 9.58 -19.33 12.36
C GLY A 149 10.92 -19.92 11.88
N GLY A 150 12.07 -19.29 12.18
CA GLY A 150 13.40 -19.93 12.04
C GLY A 150 14.16 -19.69 10.73
N GLY A 151 13.78 -18.73 9.91
CA GLY A 151 14.52 -18.36 8.69
C GLY A 151 15.45 -17.16 8.89
N ARG A 152 16.68 -17.24 8.33
CA ARG A 152 17.66 -16.16 8.30
C ARG A 152 17.06 -14.91 7.63
N ALA A 153 17.08 -13.77 8.31
CA ALA A 153 16.54 -12.52 7.80
C ALA A 153 17.20 -12.12 6.48
N PRO A 154 16.46 -11.79 5.39
CA PRO A 154 17.06 -11.09 4.27
C PRO A 154 17.49 -9.69 4.70
N THR A 155 18.70 -9.32 4.33
CA THR A 155 19.33 -8.03 4.67
C THR A 155 18.75 -6.83 3.90
N ALA A 156 17.85 -7.05 2.94
CA ALA A 156 17.22 -6.00 2.13
C ALA A 156 15.68 -6.09 2.16
N PRO A 157 14.96 -4.95 2.08
CA PRO A 157 13.51 -4.93 2.01
C PRO A 157 13.04 -5.63 0.73
N ARG A 158 12.08 -6.56 0.87
CA ARG A 158 11.49 -7.29 -0.27
C ARG A 158 10.31 -6.53 -0.83
N THR A 159 10.10 -6.68 -2.15
CA THR A 159 8.95 -6.20 -2.87
C THR A 159 8.08 -7.39 -3.27
N ASP A 160 6.82 -7.37 -2.86
CA ASP A 160 5.83 -8.40 -3.15
C ASP A 160 4.99 -7.95 -4.36
N VAL A 161 5.07 -8.72 -5.44
CA VAL A 161 4.44 -8.42 -6.72
C VAL A 161 3.15 -9.21 -6.88
N VAL A 162 2.10 -8.52 -7.25
CA VAL A 162 0.83 -9.09 -7.72
C VAL A 162 0.72 -8.80 -9.22
N LEU A 163 0.66 -9.84 -10.04
CA LEU A 163 0.48 -9.72 -11.48
C LEU A 163 -1.01 -9.67 -11.82
N LEU A 164 -1.47 -8.54 -12.32
CA LEU A 164 -2.78 -8.38 -12.91
C LEU A 164 -2.67 -8.71 -14.41
N GLY A 165 -3.13 -9.90 -14.76
CA GLY A 165 -2.91 -10.52 -16.05
C GLY A 165 -1.81 -11.60 -16.02
N PHE A 166 -2.15 -12.81 -16.43
CA PHE A 166 -1.19 -13.93 -16.54
C PHE A 166 -1.18 -14.50 -17.97
N GLY A 167 -1.18 -13.56 -18.95
CA GLY A 167 -0.99 -13.82 -20.37
C GLY A 167 0.49 -13.95 -20.74
N ARG A 168 0.83 -13.72 -22.00
CA ARG A 168 2.22 -13.80 -22.53
C ARG A 168 3.19 -12.94 -21.70
N VAL A 169 2.87 -11.65 -21.52
CA VAL A 169 3.74 -10.70 -20.81
C VAL A 169 3.84 -11.07 -19.33
N GLY A 170 2.72 -11.38 -18.66
CA GLY A 170 2.72 -11.73 -17.24
C GLY A 170 3.52 -13.00 -16.94
N ARG A 171 3.45 -14.01 -17.81
CA ARG A 171 4.26 -15.24 -17.66
C ARG A 171 5.76 -14.99 -17.87
N ALA A 172 6.11 -14.19 -18.88
CA ALA A 172 7.51 -13.81 -19.12
C ALA A 172 8.10 -13.05 -17.93
N LEU A 173 7.34 -12.08 -17.38
CA LEU A 173 7.76 -11.34 -16.17
C LEU A 173 7.87 -12.25 -14.95
N ALA A 174 6.92 -13.17 -14.75
CA ALA A 174 6.98 -14.13 -13.65
C ALA A 174 8.22 -15.04 -13.72
N ASP A 175 8.60 -15.49 -14.95
CA ASP A 175 9.81 -16.27 -15.15
C ASP A 175 11.08 -15.45 -14.87
N GLN A 176 11.15 -14.21 -15.34
CA GLN A 176 12.27 -13.30 -15.07
C GLN A 176 12.44 -13.05 -13.56
N ILE A 177 11.35 -12.74 -12.86
CA ILE A 177 11.38 -12.57 -11.40
C ILE A 177 11.82 -13.87 -10.73
N GLY A 178 11.30 -15.02 -11.17
CA GLY A 178 11.67 -16.34 -10.67
C GLY A 178 13.14 -16.70 -10.92
N ALA A 179 13.69 -16.30 -12.06
CA ALA A 179 15.10 -16.54 -12.43
C ALA A 179 16.08 -15.62 -11.69
N ALA A 180 15.71 -14.36 -11.46
CA ALA A 180 16.56 -13.37 -10.77
C ALA A 180 16.75 -13.64 -9.26
N ASN A 181 16.12 -14.68 -8.73
CA ASN A 181 16.01 -14.96 -7.29
C ASN A 181 17.29 -15.46 -6.59
N GLY A 182 18.48 -15.19 -7.11
CA GLY A 182 19.71 -15.35 -6.31
C GLY A 182 19.82 -14.41 -5.10
N GLY A 183 19.02 -13.35 -5.03
CA GLY A 183 19.03 -12.33 -3.97
C GLY A 183 17.69 -11.98 -3.33
N GLY A 184 16.56 -12.46 -3.85
CA GLY A 184 15.25 -12.43 -3.18
C GLY A 184 14.64 -11.06 -2.87
N GLN A 185 15.01 -9.98 -3.58
CA GLN A 185 14.43 -8.65 -3.34
C GLN A 185 13.01 -8.49 -3.91
N VAL A 186 12.67 -9.19 -4.98
CA VAL A 186 11.36 -9.15 -5.63
C VAL A 186 10.80 -10.57 -5.70
N ARG A 187 9.53 -10.77 -5.38
CA ARG A 187 8.88 -12.08 -5.51
C ARG A 187 7.42 -11.91 -5.94
N VAL A 188 6.91 -12.86 -6.70
CA VAL A 188 5.50 -12.94 -7.05
C VAL A 188 4.74 -13.56 -5.89
N VAL A 189 3.74 -12.86 -5.37
CA VAL A 189 2.85 -13.34 -4.30
C VAL A 189 1.43 -13.57 -4.80
N GLY A 190 1.03 -12.90 -5.88
CA GLY A 190 -0.31 -12.98 -6.45
C GLY A 190 -0.30 -13.02 -7.96
N LEU A 191 -1.22 -13.82 -8.51
CA LEU A 191 -1.52 -13.89 -9.93
C LEU A 191 -3.02 -13.73 -10.11
N LEU A 192 -3.44 -12.85 -11.04
CA LEU A 192 -4.84 -12.64 -11.36
C LEU A 192 -5.06 -12.83 -12.85
N ASP A 193 -6.21 -13.42 -13.20
CA ASP A 193 -6.77 -13.38 -14.56
C ASP A 193 -8.29 -13.16 -14.48
N ARG A 194 -8.97 -13.18 -15.64
CA ARG A 194 -10.43 -12.98 -15.71
C ARG A 194 -11.26 -14.00 -14.93
N SER A 195 -10.69 -15.14 -14.54
CA SER A 195 -11.40 -16.23 -13.86
C SER A 195 -11.25 -16.18 -12.34
N GLY A 196 -10.20 -15.50 -11.83
CA GLY A 196 -9.91 -15.46 -10.42
C GLY A 196 -8.44 -15.23 -10.12
N TYR A 197 -7.98 -15.70 -8.95
CA TYR A 197 -6.64 -15.44 -8.48
C TYR A 197 -6.00 -16.60 -7.75
N ILE A 198 -4.66 -16.63 -7.78
CA ILE A 198 -3.81 -17.43 -6.88
C ILE A 198 -3.05 -16.46 -6.00
N PHE A 199 -3.05 -16.70 -4.69
CA PHE A 199 -2.35 -15.85 -3.72
C PHE A 199 -1.61 -16.69 -2.68
N GLU A 200 -0.29 -16.51 -2.62
CA GLU A 200 0.61 -17.12 -1.65
C GLU A 200 1.41 -16.02 -0.93
N PRO A 201 1.03 -15.60 0.29
CA PRO A 201 1.70 -14.50 1.00
C PRO A 201 3.20 -14.71 1.23
N ARG A 202 3.64 -15.95 1.23
CA ARG A 202 5.07 -16.32 1.36
C ARG A 202 5.85 -16.28 0.04
N GLY A 203 5.15 -16.02 -1.07
CA GLY A 203 5.67 -16.03 -2.44
C GLY A 203 5.46 -17.34 -3.15
N ILE A 204 5.01 -17.24 -4.41
CA ILE A 204 4.82 -18.39 -5.30
C ILE A 204 6.21 -18.86 -5.74
N SER A 205 6.49 -20.14 -5.55
CA SER A 205 7.81 -20.70 -5.90
C SER A 205 8.02 -20.69 -7.42
N ARG A 206 9.30 -20.59 -7.86
CA ARG A 206 9.66 -20.63 -9.29
C ARG A 206 9.08 -21.88 -9.98
N ARG A 207 9.19 -23.05 -9.34
CA ARG A 207 8.62 -24.30 -9.87
C ARG A 207 7.12 -24.15 -10.13
N ARG A 208 6.37 -23.59 -9.16
CA ARG A 208 4.92 -23.41 -9.28
C ARG A 208 4.58 -22.39 -10.36
N LEU A 209 5.35 -21.30 -10.49
CA LEU A 209 5.19 -20.31 -11.56
C LEU A 209 5.38 -20.96 -12.95
N THR A 210 6.40 -21.80 -13.11
CA THR A 210 6.66 -22.53 -14.36
C THR A 210 5.57 -23.54 -14.69
N GLU A 211 5.05 -24.28 -13.70
CA GLU A 211 3.92 -25.21 -13.85
C GLU A 211 2.68 -24.47 -14.33
N LEU A 212 2.30 -23.37 -13.62
CA LEU A 212 1.15 -22.54 -13.97
C LEU A 212 1.28 -21.89 -15.35
N ALA A 213 2.48 -21.43 -15.72
CA ALA A 213 2.73 -20.86 -17.05
C ALA A 213 2.49 -21.88 -18.16
N ARG A 214 2.95 -23.11 -18.00
CA ARG A 214 2.76 -24.20 -18.98
C ARG A 214 1.30 -24.59 -19.12
N GLU A 215 0.57 -24.73 -18.00
CA GLU A 215 -0.84 -25.09 -18.01
C GLU A 215 -1.68 -23.96 -18.64
N LYS A 216 -1.29 -22.71 -18.39
CA LYS A 216 -1.88 -21.52 -19.01
C LYS A 216 -1.66 -21.46 -20.53
N ASP A 217 -0.52 -21.94 -21.03
CA ASP A 217 -0.27 -22.07 -22.48
C ASP A 217 -1.24 -23.07 -23.13
N GLY A 218 -1.70 -24.08 -22.39
CA GLY A 218 -2.76 -25.00 -22.78
C GLY A 218 -4.17 -24.40 -22.81
N GLY A 219 -4.32 -23.11 -22.45
CA GLY A 219 -5.61 -22.41 -22.45
C GLY A 219 -6.35 -22.43 -21.10
N GLU A 220 -5.82 -23.08 -20.10
CA GLU A 220 -6.46 -23.19 -18.76
C GLU A 220 -6.52 -21.82 -18.06
N LEU A 221 -7.54 -21.62 -17.23
CA LEU A 221 -7.75 -20.42 -16.43
C LEU A 221 -7.28 -20.65 -14.97
N LEU A 222 -6.84 -19.58 -14.29
CA LEU A 222 -6.29 -19.68 -12.93
C LEU A 222 -7.25 -20.36 -11.92
N ALA A 223 -8.55 -20.14 -12.06
CA ALA A 223 -9.54 -20.79 -11.23
C ALA A 223 -9.51 -22.33 -11.33
N ALA A 224 -9.24 -22.87 -12.55
CA ALA A 224 -9.11 -24.31 -12.78
C ALA A 224 -7.76 -24.87 -12.26
N LEU A 225 -6.74 -24.02 -12.13
CA LEU A 225 -5.38 -24.35 -11.71
C LEU A 225 -5.17 -24.27 -10.17
N GLY A 226 -6.26 -24.34 -9.42
CA GLY A 226 -6.27 -24.24 -7.96
C GLY A 226 -6.40 -22.81 -7.44
N GLY A 227 -6.73 -21.86 -8.31
CA GLY A 227 -7.06 -20.49 -7.94
C GLY A 227 -8.46 -20.36 -7.33
N ARG A 228 -8.72 -19.22 -6.71
CA ARG A 228 -10.03 -18.86 -6.18
C ARG A 228 -10.78 -17.99 -7.18
N PRO A 229 -12.02 -18.34 -7.58
CA PRO A 229 -12.86 -17.46 -8.38
C PRO A 229 -13.15 -16.16 -7.62
N ALA A 230 -12.89 -15.03 -8.23
CA ALA A 230 -13.22 -13.71 -7.71
C ALA A 230 -13.02 -12.63 -8.78
N HIS A 231 -13.69 -11.49 -8.62
CA HIS A 231 -13.35 -10.29 -9.38
C HIS A 231 -12.02 -9.69 -8.92
N ALA A 232 -11.31 -9.03 -9.83
CA ALA A 232 -9.98 -8.49 -9.53
C ALA A 232 -9.97 -7.52 -8.34
N ALA A 233 -10.99 -6.69 -8.18
CA ALA A 233 -11.13 -5.76 -7.05
C ALA A 233 -11.24 -6.49 -5.69
N GLU A 234 -12.03 -7.57 -5.64
CA GLU A 234 -12.17 -8.41 -4.46
C GLU A 234 -10.85 -9.13 -4.14
N ALA A 235 -10.20 -9.69 -5.15
CA ALA A 235 -8.91 -10.35 -4.99
C ALA A 235 -7.84 -9.40 -4.43
N LEU A 236 -7.75 -8.17 -4.94
CA LEU A 236 -6.81 -7.16 -4.44
C LEU A 236 -7.15 -6.73 -3.01
N ALA A 237 -8.43 -6.58 -2.66
CA ALA A 237 -8.85 -6.27 -1.29
C ALA A 237 -8.45 -7.40 -0.31
N VAL A 238 -8.63 -8.66 -0.69
CA VAL A 238 -8.16 -9.82 0.10
C VAL A 238 -6.65 -9.77 0.28
N MET A 239 -5.89 -9.53 -0.79
CA MET A 239 -4.42 -9.45 -0.73
C MET A 239 -3.95 -8.27 0.13
N ALA A 240 -4.64 -7.14 0.06
CA ALA A 240 -4.36 -5.95 0.88
C ALA A 240 -4.54 -6.22 2.38
N GLY A 241 -5.44 -7.10 2.78
CA GLY A 241 -5.64 -7.53 4.16
C GLY A 241 -4.52 -8.40 4.74
N HIS A 242 -3.56 -8.84 3.91
CA HIS A 242 -2.43 -9.67 4.34
C HIS A 242 -1.15 -8.85 4.52
N ALA A 243 -0.21 -9.38 5.31
CA ALA A 243 1.09 -8.77 5.55
C ALA A 243 2.04 -8.97 4.36
N VAL A 244 1.78 -8.26 3.26
CA VAL A 244 2.66 -8.20 2.08
C VAL A 244 3.66 -7.05 2.23
N SER A 245 4.89 -7.26 1.76
CA SER A 245 6.01 -6.32 1.92
C SER A 245 6.16 -5.44 0.69
N ARG A 246 6.02 -4.11 0.84
CA ARG A 246 6.11 -3.15 -0.27
C ARG A 246 5.30 -3.65 -1.49
N PRO A 247 3.98 -3.78 -1.34
CA PRO A 247 3.16 -4.44 -2.34
C PRO A 247 3.08 -3.61 -3.63
N VAL A 248 3.27 -4.28 -4.76
CA VAL A 248 3.19 -3.68 -6.10
C VAL A 248 2.21 -4.49 -6.94
N VAL A 249 1.23 -3.81 -7.54
CA VAL A 249 0.41 -4.39 -8.61
C VAL A 249 1.08 -4.08 -9.94
N VAL A 250 1.33 -5.10 -10.74
CA VAL A 250 1.84 -4.95 -12.11
C VAL A 250 0.72 -5.29 -13.08
N ASP A 251 0.22 -4.29 -13.79
CA ASP A 251 -0.83 -4.47 -14.79
C ASP A 251 -0.21 -4.76 -16.16
N VAL A 252 -0.40 -5.99 -16.59
CA VAL A 252 0.01 -6.52 -17.90
C VAL A 252 -1.20 -7.05 -18.70
N THR A 253 -2.38 -6.50 -18.44
CA THR A 253 -3.62 -6.78 -19.19
C THR A 253 -3.74 -5.87 -20.40
N SER A 254 -4.77 -6.11 -21.21
CA SER A 254 -5.23 -5.21 -22.29
C SER A 254 -6.63 -4.64 -22.00
N GLU A 255 -7.11 -4.74 -20.77
CA GLU A 255 -8.44 -4.31 -20.34
C GLU A 255 -8.41 -2.90 -19.74
N GLU A 256 -9.60 -2.27 -19.62
CA GLU A 256 -9.72 -1.02 -18.89
C GLU A 256 -9.65 -1.28 -17.37
N THR A 257 -8.57 -0.87 -16.75
CA THR A 257 -8.26 -1.17 -15.34
C THR A 257 -8.10 0.09 -14.47
N GLY A 258 -8.38 1.28 -15.00
CA GLY A 258 -8.13 2.54 -14.30
C GLY A 258 -8.75 2.63 -12.90
N ASP A 259 -10.03 2.26 -12.76
CA ASP A 259 -10.71 2.25 -11.46
C ASP A 259 -10.11 1.23 -10.48
N LEU A 260 -9.76 0.05 -11.00
CA LEU A 260 -9.14 -1.01 -10.22
C LEU A 260 -7.76 -0.58 -9.68
N LEU A 261 -6.98 0.10 -10.50
CA LEU A 261 -5.66 0.59 -10.12
C LEU A 261 -5.75 1.72 -9.10
N ARG A 262 -6.73 2.62 -9.22
CA ARG A 262 -7.01 3.63 -8.18
C ARG A 262 -7.40 2.99 -6.85
N ALA A 263 -8.23 1.96 -6.88
CA ALA A 263 -8.56 1.19 -5.68
C ALA A 263 -7.34 0.47 -5.08
N ALA A 264 -6.45 -0.08 -5.92
CA ALA A 264 -5.20 -0.70 -5.47
C ALA A 264 -4.28 0.32 -4.77
N LEU A 265 -4.11 1.52 -5.33
CA LEU A 265 -3.36 2.61 -4.72
C LEU A 265 -3.96 3.01 -3.36
N GLY A 266 -5.29 3.15 -3.27
CA GLY A 266 -6.01 3.41 -2.01
C GLY A 266 -5.82 2.30 -0.97
N ASN A 267 -5.64 1.05 -1.40
CA ASN A 267 -5.33 -0.09 -0.55
C ASN A 267 -3.83 -0.25 -0.23
N GLY A 268 -3.00 0.72 -0.59
CA GLY A 268 -1.58 0.75 -0.22
C GLY A 268 -0.65 -0.01 -1.15
N PHE A 269 -1.06 -0.34 -2.37
CA PHE A 269 -0.17 -0.86 -3.40
C PHE A 269 0.51 0.28 -4.16
N ASP A 270 1.74 0.06 -4.60
CA ASP A 270 2.32 0.79 -5.71
C ASP A 270 1.86 0.13 -7.02
N VAL A 271 1.94 0.85 -8.14
CA VAL A 271 1.47 0.36 -9.44
C VAL A 271 2.57 0.44 -10.48
N VAL A 272 2.70 -0.60 -11.30
CA VAL A 272 3.53 -0.64 -12.50
C VAL A 272 2.66 -1.03 -13.68
N LEU A 273 2.72 -0.27 -14.77
CA LEU A 273 1.89 -0.45 -15.95
C LEU A 273 2.72 -0.87 -17.16
N ALA A 274 2.26 -1.92 -17.83
CA ALA A 274 2.51 -2.18 -19.23
C ALA A 274 1.23 -2.00 -20.08
N ASN A 275 0.06 -2.03 -19.41
CA ASN A 275 -1.23 -1.75 -20.04
C ASN A 275 -1.35 -0.26 -20.37
N LYS A 276 -1.63 0.05 -21.64
CA LYS A 276 -1.72 1.43 -22.16
C LYS A 276 -3.07 2.07 -21.84
N LYS A 277 -4.16 1.29 -21.79
CA LYS A 277 -5.54 1.79 -21.72
C LYS A 277 -5.82 2.73 -20.55
N PRO A 278 -5.38 2.44 -19.30
CA PRO A 278 -5.61 3.33 -18.17
C PRO A 278 -5.01 4.74 -18.32
N LEU A 279 -4.01 4.89 -19.21
CA LEU A 279 -3.31 6.15 -19.45
C LEU A 279 -3.75 6.84 -20.75
N ALA A 280 -4.46 6.14 -21.64
CA ALA A 280 -4.89 6.64 -22.95
C ALA A 280 -6.25 7.34 -22.92
N GLY A 281 -6.90 7.45 -21.78
CA GLY A 281 -8.20 8.07 -21.60
C GLY A 281 -8.15 9.60 -21.53
N SER A 282 -9.10 10.21 -20.78
CA SER A 282 -9.12 11.66 -20.57
C SER A 282 -7.94 12.11 -19.69
N TRP A 283 -7.59 13.41 -19.82
CA TRP A 283 -6.57 14.00 -18.95
C TRP A 283 -6.91 13.84 -17.45
N GLU A 284 -8.18 13.96 -17.10
CA GLU A 284 -8.68 13.79 -15.73
C GLU A 284 -8.40 12.37 -15.22
N SER A 285 -8.65 11.36 -16.05
CA SER A 285 -8.39 9.95 -15.72
C SER A 285 -6.89 9.69 -15.53
N TYR A 286 -6.07 10.21 -16.44
CA TYR A 286 -4.61 10.15 -16.33
C TYR A 286 -4.10 10.84 -15.06
N ALA A 287 -4.52 12.09 -14.83
CA ALA A 287 -4.08 12.88 -13.68
C ALA A 287 -4.52 12.23 -12.35
N ALA A 288 -5.71 11.67 -12.30
CA ALA A 288 -6.21 10.93 -11.12
C ALA A 288 -5.36 9.70 -10.79
N LEU A 289 -4.78 9.04 -11.82
CA LEU A 289 -3.96 7.85 -11.62
C LEU A 289 -2.49 8.19 -11.33
N VAL A 290 -1.91 9.20 -12.00
CA VAL A 290 -0.47 9.46 -12.01
C VAL A 290 -0.05 10.63 -11.13
N SER A 291 -0.90 11.67 -11.04
CA SER A 291 -0.54 12.96 -10.45
C SER A 291 -1.42 13.38 -9.27
N SER A 292 -2.33 12.52 -8.81
CA SER A 292 -3.27 12.87 -7.74
C SER A 292 -2.57 13.07 -6.39
N PRO A 293 -2.84 14.15 -5.66
CA PRO A 293 -2.38 14.31 -4.27
C PRO A 293 -2.84 13.18 -3.34
N ALA A 294 -3.94 12.48 -3.68
CA ALA A 294 -4.43 11.33 -2.94
C ALA A 294 -3.50 10.11 -3.00
N LEU A 295 -2.53 10.09 -3.91
CA LEU A 295 -1.50 9.03 -3.97
C LEU A 295 -0.59 9.04 -2.72
N GLY A 296 -0.44 10.18 -2.06
CA GLY A 296 0.48 10.30 -0.92
C GLY A 296 1.89 9.87 -1.32
N THR A 297 2.38 8.79 -0.70
CA THR A 297 3.71 8.21 -0.98
C THR A 297 3.67 7.07 -2.00
N ARG A 298 2.50 6.76 -2.59
CA ARG A 298 2.36 5.69 -3.59
C ARG A 298 2.99 6.11 -4.92
N GLN A 299 3.54 5.14 -5.63
CA GLN A 299 4.17 5.36 -6.91
C GLN A 299 3.42 4.65 -8.03
N VAL A 300 3.31 5.34 -9.17
CA VAL A 300 2.85 4.75 -10.42
C VAL A 300 3.98 4.84 -11.42
N LYS A 301 4.40 3.71 -11.96
CA LYS A 301 5.45 3.59 -12.98
C LYS A 301 4.86 3.00 -14.25
N TYR A 302 5.12 3.62 -15.39
CA TYR A 302 4.47 3.27 -16.66
C TYR A 302 5.42 3.29 -17.87
N GLU A 303 6.71 3.04 -17.65
CA GLU A 303 7.73 2.99 -18.71
C GLU A 303 7.37 2.02 -19.83
N ALA A 304 6.85 0.83 -19.47
CA ALA A 304 6.53 -0.22 -20.42
C ALA A 304 5.24 0.02 -21.23
N THR A 305 4.59 1.18 -21.06
CA THR A 305 3.37 1.52 -21.84
C THR A 305 3.67 2.17 -23.16
N VAL A 306 4.89 2.64 -23.39
CA VAL A 306 5.32 3.30 -24.64
C VAL A 306 6.75 2.92 -25.00
N GLY A 307 7.02 2.68 -26.28
CA GLY A 307 8.37 2.40 -26.79
C GLY A 307 8.95 1.05 -26.36
N ALA A 308 8.13 0.12 -25.91
CA ALA A 308 8.53 -1.23 -25.44
C ALA A 308 9.66 -1.18 -24.39
N GLY A 309 10.88 -1.53 -24.76
CA GLY A 309 12.04 -1.51 -23.87
C GLY A 309 12.88 -0.20 -23.90
N LEU A 310 12.41 0.82 -24.61
CA LEU A 310 13.11 2.11 -24.68
C LEU A 310 12.80 2.96 -23.44
N PRO A 311 13.80 3.62 -22.83
CA PRO A 311 13.60 4.45 -21.64
C PRO A 311 13.04 5.84 -22.02
N VAL A 312 11.83 5.90 -22.56
CA VAL A 312 11.21 7.13 -23.08
C VAL A 312 10.73 8.03 -21.93
N ILE A 313 9.92 7.46 -21.04
CA ILE A 313 9.30 8.19 -19.92
C ILE A 313 10.36 8.59 -18.88
N ASP A 314 11.25 7.67 -18.52
CA ASP A 314 12.32 7.92 -17.55
C ASP A 314 13.27 9.02 -18.06
N THR A 315 13.61 9.00 -19.35
CA THR A 315 14.43 10.06 -19.98
C THR A 315 13.73 11.41 -19.95
N TYR A 316 12.43 11.44 -20.31
CA TYR A 316 11.63 12.66 -20.23
C TYR A 316 11.60 13.25 -18.82
N HIS A 317 11.31 12.43 -17.82
CA HIS A 317 11.27 12.88 -16.42
C HIS A 317 12.62 13.41 -15.95
N LYS A 318 13.72 12.74 -16.27
CA LYS A 318 15.07 13.19 -15.91
C LYS A 318 15.42 14.55 -16.51
N LEU A 319 15.06 14.81 -17.76
CA LEU A 319 15.27 16.11 -18.39
C LEU A 319 14.46 17.20 -17.68
N VAL A 320 13.18 16.96 -17.43
CA VAL A 320 12.31 17.94 -16.75
C VAL A 320 12.75 18.19 -15.30
N GLU A 321 13.10 17.14 -14.55
CA GLU A 321 13.56 17.24 -13.16
C GLU A 321 14.88 18.00 -13.02
N THR A 322 15.73 17.96 -14.03
CA THR A 322 16.98 18.75 -14.06
C THR A 322 16.76 20.21 -14.54
N GLY A 323 15.51 20.60 -14.78
CA GLY A 323 15.15 21.97 -15.20
C GLY A 323 15.23 22.19 -16.71
N ASP A 324 15.42 21.14 -17.50
CA ASP A 324 15.41 21.24 -18.95
C ASP A 324 13.97 21.30 -19.50
N ARG A 325 13.80 21.90 -20.67
CA ARG A 325 12.51 22.03 -21.35
C ARG A 325 12.52 21.24 -22.65
N VAL A 326 11.79 20.13 -22.67
CA VAL A 326 11.59 19.35 -23.88
C VAL A 326 10.71 20.13 -24.86
N LEU A 327 11.25 20.44 -26.03
CA LEU A 327 10.56 21.21 -27.07
C LEU A 327 9.87 20.32 -28.09
N ARG A 328 10.42 19.14 -28.35
CA ARG A 328 9.90 18.21 -29.36
C ARG A 328 10.36 16.78 -29.04
N ILE A 329 9.48 15.82 -29.33
CA ILE A 329 9.77 14.38 -29.28
C ILE A 329 9.42 13.81 -30.64
N ASP A 330 10.41 13.19 -31.32
CA ASP A 330 10.22 12.50 -32.59
C ASP A 330 10.69 11.06 -32.45
N GLY A 331 9.91 10.11 -32.97
CA GLY A 331 10.29 8.71 -32.92
C GLY A 331 9.18 7.78 -33.33
N CYS A 332 9.55 6.53 -33.60
CA CYS A 332 8.63 5.40 -33.79
C CYS A 332 8.55 4.59 -32.51
N VAL A 333 7.55 4.89 -31.69
CA VAL A 333 7.39 4.29 -30.35
C VAL A 333 6.46 3.07 -30.31
N SER A 334 5.84 2.72 -31.46
CA SER A 334 5.03 1.51 -31.65
C SER A 334 5.76 0.53 -32.57
N GLY A 335 6.07 -0.67 -32.06
CA GLY A 335 6.68 -1.74 -32.83
C GLY A 335 5.76 -2.24 -33.95
N THR A 336 4.45 -2.35 -33.68
CA THR A 336 3.43 -2.76 -34.65
C THR A 336 3.33 -1.78 -35.78
N LEU A 337 3.18 -0.48 -35.50
CA LEU A 337 3.14 0.57 -36.50
C LEU A 337 4.42 0.60 -37.34
N MET A 338 5.59 0.47 -36.72
CA MET A 338 6.87 0.46 -37.42
C MET A 338 6.95 -0.71 -38.44
N TYR A 339 6.55 -1.91 -37.98
CA TYR A 339 6.52 -3.09 -38.86
C TYR A 339 5.62 -2.86 -40.06
N VAL A 340 4.36 -2.46 -39.84
CA VAL A 340 3.38 -2.27 -40.89
C VAL A 340 3.78 -1.13 -41.83
N VAL A 341 4.19 0.03 -41.31
CA VAL A 341 4.56 1.18 -42.14
C VAL A 341 5.81 0.90 -42.97
N SER A 342 6.82 0.22 -42.41
CA SER A 342 8.01 -0.18 -43.16
C SER A 342 7.67 -1.10 -44.30
N ALA A 343 6.85 -2.12 -44.08
CA ALA A 343 6.42 -3.06 -45.10
C ALA A 343 5.61 -2.38 -46.22
N VAL A 344 4.70 -1.48 -45.84
CA VAL A 344 3.91 -0.70 -46.81
C VAL A 344 4.80 0.24 -47.61
N SER A 345 5.84 0.85 -47.04
CA SER A 345 6.79 1.70 -47.75
C SER A 345 7.62 0.93 -48.81
N GLU A 346 7.77 -0.39 -48.62
CA GLU A 346 8.37 -1.33 -49.56
C GLU A 346 7.39 -1.80 -50.64
N GLY A 347 6.14 -1.32 -50.65
CA GLY A 347 5.11 -1.64 -51.62
C GLY A 347 4.24 -2.85 -51.29
N ARG A 348 4.34 -3.38 -50.05
CA ARG A 348 3.49 -4.47 -49.60
C ARG A 348 2.08 -3.99 -49.22
N PRO A 349 1.02 -4.80 -49.46
CA PRO A 349 -0.35 -4.38 -49.16
C PRO A 349 -0.61 -4.25 -47.67
N PHE A 350 -1.12 -3.07 -47.20
CA PHE A 350 -1.41 -2.77 -45.80
C PHE A 350 -2.19 -3.88 -45.08
N SER A 351 -3.29 -4.37 -45.68
CA SER A 351 -4.15 -5.40 -45.08
C SER A 351 -3.46 -6.77 -44.93
N GLN A 352 -2.45 -7.06 -45.74
CA GLN A 352 -1.65 -8.26 -45.61
C GLN A 352 -0.68 -8.14 -44.43
N GLU A 353 -0.01 -6.99 -44.31
CA GLU A 353 0.98 -6.72 -43.26
C GLU A 353 0.36 -6.65 -41.88
N VAL A 354 -0.86 -6.10 -41.78
CA VAL A 354 -1.61 -6.12 -40.52
C VAL A 354 -1.93 -7.55 -40.08
N ARG A 355 -2.36 -8.43 -41.01
CA ARG A 355 -2.61 -9.84 -40.68
C ARG A 355 -1.33 -10.57 -40.29
N GLU A 356 -0.24 -10.34 -40.98
CA GLU A 356 1.05 -10.94 -40.68
C GLU A 356 1.56 -10.46 -39.30
N ALA A 357 1.39 -9.19 -38.97
CA ALA A 357 1.73 -8.66 -37.65
C ALA A 357 0.92 -9.33 -36.52
N VAL A 358 -0.36 -9.63 -36.75
CA VAL A 358 -1.19 -10.39 -35.78
C VAL A 358 -0.68 -11.82 -35.64
N ASP A 359 -0.42 -12.51 -36.76
CA ASP A 359 0.05 -13.90 -36.77
C ASP A 359 1.43 -14.06 -36.08
N LEU A 360 2.32 -13.10 -36.30
CA LEU A 360 3.63 -13.02 -35.63
C LEU A 360 3.53 -12.59 -34.15
N GLY A 361 2.35 -12.12 -33.72
CA GLY A 361 2.13 -11.65 -32.34
C GLY A 361 2.80 -10.33 -32.03
N TYR A 362 2.99 -9.47 -33.04
CA TYR A 362 3.47 -8.09 -32.88
C TYR A 362 2.33 -7.13 -32.57
N ALA A 363 1.10 -7.45 -32.98
CA ALA A 363 -0.08 -6.66 -32.72
C ALA A 363 -0.80 -7.12 -31.44
N GLU A 364 -1.56 -6.19 -30.82
CA GLU A 364 -2.54 -6.50 -29.78
C GLU A 364 -3.60 -7.47 -30.35
N PRO A 365 -4.39 -8.17 -29.49
CA PRO A 365 -5.42 -9.09 -29.94
C PRO A 365 -6.42 -8.47 -30.94
N ASP A 366 -6.76 -7.19 -30.74
CA ASP A 366 -7.43 -6.36 -31.75
C ASP A 366 -6.42 -5.39 -32.35
N PRO A 367 -6.00 -5.57 -33.62
CA PRO A 367 -4.99 -4.72 -34.23
C PRO A 367 -5.41 -3.26 -34.38
N ARG A 368 -6.70 -2.95 -34.22
CA ARG A 368 -7.19 -1.55 -34.20
C ARG A 368 -6.75 -0.79 -32.96
N ASP A 369 -6.40 -1.48 -31.87
CA ASP A 369 -5.87 -0.86 -30.65
C ASP A 369 -4.42 -0.39 -30.84
N ASP A 370 -3.72 -0.87 -31.87
CA ASP A 370 -2.33 -0.50 -32.20
C ASP A 370 -2.23 0.47 -33.40
N LEU A 371 -3.26 0.59 -34.23
CA LEU A 371 -3.28 1.36 -35.48
C LEU A 371 -4.14 2.61 -35.37
#